data_1bd33774375100eeda2f1137e69cda27
#
_entry.id   1bd33774375100eeda2f1137e69cda27
#
_cell.length_a   1.000
_cell.length_b   1.000
_cell.length_c   1.000
_cell.angle_alpha   90.00
_cell.angle_beta   90.00
_cell.angle_gamma   90.00
#
_symmetry.space_group_name_H-M   'P 1'
#
loop_
_entity.id
_entity.type
_entity.pdbx_description
1 polymer ?
#
loop_
_entity_poly.entity_id
_entity_poly.type
_entity_poly.pdbx_seq_one_letter_code
_entity_poly.pdbx_strand_id
1 'polypeptide(L)'
;MNDAPLPRGRHHQQGPVINATTSTAPHQPAPAAPDTAIRPALRALSLGAGVQSSALLCLSADGTLPKIDIAVFADTGWEPKKVYEHLDRLEREIAAPAGIPIVRVSSGNIRNDALDPNHRFASMPLYILNQDGKQGMTRRQCTGEYKIKPIKKKIREILGYPYPSRVPKGVFVEQWVGISTDEFHRAKDSGVQYMHNAHPLIDIGWSRADCIRYLERLGLADTPKSSCLGCPFHGNAQWRSIRDASPSEWADVVEFDAAIRQGNARANATGNPLLGQAYLHRSRVPLSEAPIDHVTAAEWAALRQETGAPDAEDLETGVVDGCSPWACRGEQPEPVRDDFGLAV
;
A
#
# COMPACT_ATOMS: atom_id res chain seq x y z
N MET A 1 49.00 26.51 52.50
CA MET A 1 50.09 27.53 52.29
C MET A 1 49.82 28.13 50.91
N ASN A 2 49.72 29.40 50.96
CA ASN A 2 49.62 30.45 49.92
C ASN A 2 48.22 30.84 49.46
N ASP A 3 47.73 31.81 50.23
CA ASP A 3 46.80 32.87 49.87
C ASP A 3 47.33 33.73 48.74
N ALA A 4 46.44 34.21 47.89
CA ALA A 4 46.61 35.45 47.13
C ALA A 4 45.25 36.13 46.90
N PRO A 5 45.16 37.47 47.02
CA PRO A 5 43.95 38.21 47.35
C PRO A 5 43.22 38.81 46.14
N LEU A 6 41.91 39.12 46.34
CA LEU A 6 41.02 39.89 45.48
C LEU A 6 41.41 41.40 45.45
N PRO A 7 41.25 42.09 44.34
CA PRO A 7 41.24 43.57 44.29
C PRO A 7 39.81 44.13 44.32
N ARG A 8 39.70 45.25 45.04
CA ARG A 8 38.51 46.07 45.34
C ARG A 8 38.13 47.00 44.18
N GLY A 9 36.89 47.30 44.16
CA GLY A 9 36.03 48.25 43.52
C GLY A 9 36.51 49.51 42.82
N ARG A 10 35.74 49.96 41.83
CA ARG A 10 35.66 51.34 41.39
C ARG A 10 34.23 51.79 41.06
N HIS A 11 33.92 52.84 41.67
CA HIS A 11 32.95 53.89 41.53
C HIS A 11 31.93 53.94 40.37
N HIS A 12 30.68 54.20 40.79
CA HIS A 12 29.58 54.75 40.02
C HIS A 12 29.98 56.08 39.33
N GLN A 13 29.60 56.15 38.03
CA GLN A 13 29.31 57.44 37.38
C GLN A 13 27.92 57.35 36.79
N GLN A 14 27.02 58.26 37.24
CA GLN A 14 25.71 58.48 36.68
C GLN A 14 25.85 59.27 35.37
N GLY A 15 25.35 58.69 34.27
CA GLY A 15 25.19 59.41 32.98
C GLY A 15 23.72 59.89 32.82
N PRO A 16 23.46 60.87 31.96
CA PRO A 16 22.22 61.62 31.94
C PRO A 16 21.02 60.82 31.39
N VAL A 17 19.87 61.09 32.03
CA VAL A 17 18.55 60.56 31.64
C VAL A 17 18.10 61.25 30.35
N ILE A 18 17.98 60.44 29.27
CA ILE A 18 17.35 60.92 28.02
C ILE A 18 15.90 60.45 28.02
N ASN A 19 14.95 61.36 28.12
CA ASN A 19 13.53 61.13 27.92
C ASN A 19 13.29 60.79 26.43
N ALA A 20 13.06 59.52 26.10
CA ALA A 20 12.61 59.11 24.80
C ALA A 20 11.05 59.03 24.80
N THR A 21 10.43 59.99 24.17
CA THR A 21 9.03 59.99 23.79
C THR A 21 8.79 58.88 22.75
N THR A 22 8.22 57.74 23.17
CA THR A 22 7.78 56.66 22.27
C THR A 22 6.54 57.06 21.53
N SER A 23 6.70 57.42 20.24
CA SER A 23 5.61 57.49 19.27
C SER A 23 5.23 56.07 18.86
N THR A 24 4.08 55.60 19.35
CA THR A 24 3.44 54.37 18.89
C THR A 24 2.74 54.59 17.56
N ALA A 25 3.43 54.39 16.46
CA ALA A 25 2.78 54.21 15.17
C ALA A 25 2.09 52.79 15.14
N PRO A 26 0.88 52.66 14.57
CA PRO A 26 0.21 51.36 14.49
C PRO A 26 1.02 50.41 13.60
N HIS A 27 1.41 49.28 14.16
CA HIS A 27 2.10 48.20 13.46
C HIS A 27 1.15 47.63 12.42
N GLN A 28 1.28 47.96 11.15
CA GLN A 28 0.65 47.26 10.06
C GLN A 28 1.25 45.85 10.01
N PRO A 29 0.44 44.79 10.05
CA PRO A 29 0.96 43.44 9.83
C PRO A 29 1.58 43.36 8.46
N ALA A 30 2.79 42.86 8.40
CA ALA A 30 3.48 42.62 7.12
C ALA A 30 2.58 41.73 6.25
N PRO A 31 2.52 41.94 4.93
CA PRO A 31 1.79 41.08 4.03
C PRO A 31 2.34 39.67 4.19
N ALA A 32 1.44 38.71 4.43
CA ALA A 32 1.80 37.30 4.50
C ALA A 32 2.61 36.94 3.25
N ALA A 33 3.80 36.39 3.44
CA ALA A 33 4.61 35.89 2.33
C ALA A 33 3.72 34.94 1.50
N PRO A 34 3.78 34.99 0.16
CA PRO A 34 3.00 34.12 -0.66
C PRO A 34 3.33 32.65 -0.28
N ASP A 35 2.29 31.88 0.02
CA ASP A 35 2.40 30.46 0.30
C ASP A 35 2.95 29.77 -0.97
N THR A 36 4.28 29.68 -1.07
CA THR A 36 4.99 29.06 -2.18
C THR A 36 5.02 27.53 -2.03
N ALA A 37 4.20 26.97 -1.15
CA ALA A 37 4.03 25.53 -1.07
C ALA A 37 3.54 25.03 -2.43
N ILE A 38 4.38 24.24 -3.09
CA ILE A 38 4.05 23.62 -4.37
C ILE A 38 2.88 22.65 -4.10
N ARG A 39 1.68 23.02 -4.56
CA ARG A 39 0.49 22.20 -4.39
C ARG A 39 0.44 21.07 -5.42
N PRO A 40 0.02 19.86 -5.03
CA PRO A 40 -0.20 18.79 -5.98
C PRO A 40 -1.28 19.19 -6.99
N ALA A 41 -1.10 18.83 -8.25
CA ALA A 41 -2.12 19.01 -9.30
C ALA A 41 -3.33 18.09 -9.07
N LEU A 42 -3.14 16.98 -8.35
CA LEU A 42 -4.15 16.00 -8.02
C LEU A 42 -3.76 15.29 -6.72
N ARG A 43 -4.73 15.05 -5.85
CA ARG A 43 -4.60 14.15 -4.69
C ARG A 43 -5.38 12.88 -4.97
N ALA A 44 -4.68 11.77 -5.12
CA ALA A 44 -5.26 10.48 -5.46
C ALA A 44 -5.07 9.46 -4.34
N LEU A 45 -6.08 8.64 -4.07
CA LEU A 45 -5.97 7.50 -3.16
C LEU A 45 -5.74 6.22 -3.96
N SER A 46 -4.69 5.46 -3.64
CA SER A 46 -4.55 4.06 -4.06
C SER A 46 -5.49 3.19 -3.21
N LEU A 47 -6.69 2.96 -3.72
CA LEU A 47 -7.74 2.22 -3.02
C LEU A 47 -7.56 0.72 -3.25
N GLY A 48 -7.20 -0.03 -2.21
CA GLY A 48 -7.17 -1.50 -2.26
C GLY A 48 -8.45 -2.16 -1.76
N ALA A 49 -9.42 -1.37 -1.26
CA ALA A 49 -10.63 -1.83 -0.59
C ALA A 49 -10.36 -2.74 0.63
N GLY A 50 -9.20 -2.57 1.27
CA GLY A 50 -8.88 -3.16 2.57
C GLY A 50 -8.97 -2.12 3.69
N VAL A 51 -8.70 -2.53 4.93
CA VAL A 51 -8.90 -1.74 6.15
C VAL A 51 -8.30 -0.33 6.05
N GLN A 52 -6.99 -0.22 5.81
CA GLN A 52 -6.31 1.08 5.84
C GLN A 52 -6.77 2.01 4.70
N SER A 53 -6.92 1.48 3.49
CA SER A 53 -7.34 2.30 2.35
C SER A 53 -8.81 2.70 2.41
N SER A 54 -9.67 1.86 3.01
CA SER A 54 -11.07 2.21 3.29
C SER A 54 -11.16 3.28 4.36
N ALA A 55 -10.34 3.19 5.43
CA ALA A 55 -10.27 4.21 6.45
C ALA A 55 -9.84 5.58 5.88
N LEU A 56 -8.81 5.61 5.00
CA LEU A 56 -8.38 6.84 4.32
C LEU A 56 -9.49 7.45 3.46
N LEU A 57 -10.25 6.63 2.74
CA LEU A 57 -11.39 7.10 1.96
C LEU A 57 -12.44 7.76 2.86
N CYS A 58 -12.81 7.09 3.96
CA CYS A 58 -13.79 7.60 4.91
C CYS A 58 -13.32 8.89 5.60
N LEU A 59 -12.07 8.95 6.07
CA LEU A 59 -11.46 10.14 6.68
C LEU A 59 -11.39 11.34 5.72
N SER A 60 -11.21 11.07 4.44
CA SER A 60 -11.27 12.12 3.41
C SER A 60 -12.72 12.53 3.10
N ALA A 61 -13.65 11.59 3.13
CA ALA A 61 -15.06 11.85 2.85
C ALA A 61 -15.74 12.65 3.97
N ASP A 62 -15.40 12.39 5.24
CA ASP A 62 -15.95 13.11 6.39
C ASP A 62 -15.23 14.44 6.71
N GLY A 63 -14.15 14.76 6.00
CA GLY A 63 -13.37 15.99 6.15
C GLY A 63 -12.37 15.98 7.31
N THR A 64 -12.16 14.86 7.99
CA THR A 64 -11.09 14.68 9.00
C THR A 64 -9.70 14.83 8.36
N LEU A 65 -9.53 14.31 7.16
CA LEU A 65 -8.35 14.54 6.32
C LEU A 65 -8.70 15.43 5.12
N PRO A 66 -7.71 16.07 4.49
CA PRO A 66 -7.93 16.80 3.25
C PRO A 66 -8.66 15.96 2.21
N LYS A 67 -9.59 16.58 1.47
CA LYS A 67 -10.34 15.85 0.43
C LYS A 67 -9.41 15.36 -0.67
N ILE A 68 -9.54 14.08 -1.02
CA ILE A 68 -8.93 13.51 -2.23
C ILE A 68 -9.80 13.84 -3.45
N ASP A 69 -9.15 14.02 -4.59
CA ASP A 69 -9.85 14.31 -5.85
C ASP A 69 -10.37 13.03 -6.50
N ILE A 70 -9.71 11.89 -6.24
CA ILE A 70 -10.04 10.60 -6.85
C ILE A 70 -9.50 9.43 -6.02
N ALA A 71 -10.21 8.32 -6.01
CA ALA A 71 -9.71 7.03 -5.57
C ALA A 71 -9.54 6.08 -6.77
N VAL A 72 -8.41 5.39 -6.86
CA VAL A 72 -8.12 4.47 -7.98
C VAL A 72 -7.97 3.06 -7.44
N PHE A 73 -8.89 2.18 -7.84
CA PHE A 73 -8.85 0.75 -7.55
C PHE A 73 -8.22 0.00 -8.73
N ALA A 74 -7.11 -0.68 -8.46
CA ALA A 74 -6.45 -1.53 -9.46
C ALA A 74 -6.96 -2.96 -9.33
N ASP A 75 -7.83 -3.33 -10.25
CA ASP A 75 -8.45 -4.64 -10.32
C ASP A 75 -7.50 -5.64 -11.01
N THR A 76 -7.17 -6.70 -10.29
CA THR A 76 -6.36 -7.81 -10.83
C THR A 76 -7.20 -8.84 -11.58
N GLY A 77 -8.54 -8.65 -11.60
CA GLY A 77 -9.49 -9.61 -12.18
C GLY A 77 -9.67 -10.88 -11.35
N TRP A 78 -9.02 -10.97 -10.18
CA TRP A 78 -9.07 -12.14 -9.31
C TRP A 78 -9.05 -11.78 -7.81
N GLU A 79 -9.80 -10.73 -7.46
CA GLU A 79 -10.03 -10.39 -6.07
C GLU A 79 -11.20 -11.24 -5.50
N PRO A 80 -11.27 -11.53 -4.20
CA PRO A 80 -12.43 -12.17 -3.58
C PRO A 80 -13.73 -11.38 -3.82
N LYS A 81 -14.84 -12.08 -3.97
CA LYS A 81 -16.16 -11.47 -4.17
C LYS A 81 -16.49 -10.41 -3.10
N LYS A 82 -16.15 -10.70 -1.84
CA LYS A 82 -16.31 -9.75 -0.72
C LYS A 82 -15.58 -8.42 -0.93
N VAL A 83 -14.45 -8.42 -1.66
CA VAL A 83 -13.70 -7.18 -1.96
C VAL A 83 -14.46 -6.34 -2.96
N TYR A 84 -15.06 -6.94 -3.99
CA TYR A 84 -15.89 -6.21 -4.96
C TYR A 84 -17.17 -5.68 -4.29
N GLU A 85 -17.85 -6.47 -3.48
CA GLU A 85 -19.05 -6.07 -2.75
C GLU A 85 -18.73 -4.89 -1.80
N HIS A 86 -17.60 -4.95 -1.09
CA HIS A 86 -17.15 -3.85 -0.23
C HIS A 86 -16.79 -2.60 -1.04
N LEU A 87 -16.12 -2.75 -2.18
CA LEU A 87 -15.80 -1.65 -3.09
C LEU A 87 -17.08 -0.95 -3.58
N ASP A 88 -18.09 -1.71 -3.99
CA ASP A 88 -19.40 -1.18 -4.43
C ASP A 88 -20.11 -0.45 -3.27
N ARG A 89 -19.98 -0.96 -2.05
CA ARG A 89 -20.51 -0.33 -0.85
C ARG A 89 -19.80 0.99 -0.56
N LEU A 90 -18.47 1.01 -0.59
CA LEU A 90 -17.67 2.23 -0.41
C LEU A 90 -18.02 3.29 -1.47
N GLU A 91 -18.21 2.87 -2.72
CA GLU A 91 -18.59 3.77 -3.81
C GLU A 91 -19.95 4.40 -3.54
N ARG A 92 -20.97 3.59 -3.22
CA ARG A 92 -22.35 4.02 -3.03
C ARG A 92 -22.55 4.82 -1.75
N GLU A 93 -21.98 4.38 -0.62
CA GLU A 93 -22.31 4.89 0.71
C GLU A 93 -21.34 5.98 1.19
N ILE A 94 -20.11 6.01 0.71
CA ILE A 94 -19.05 6.90 1.18
C ILE A 94 -18.58 7.86 0.09
N ALA A 95 -18.10 7.33 -1.03
CA ALA A 95 -17.41 8.12 -2.04
C ALA A 95 -18.38 9.01 -2.83
N ALA A 96 -19.49 8.47 -3.32
CA ALA A 96 -20.46 9.21 -4.12
C ALA A 96 -21.11 10.37 -3.33
N PRO A 97 -21.57 10.20 -2.08
CA PRO A 97 -22.09 11.32 -1.28
C PRO A 97 -21.05 12.41 -1.04
N ALA A 98 -19.77 12.04 -0.88
CA ALA A 98 -18.67 12.98 -0.70
C ALA A 98 -18.19 13.60 -2.02
N GLY A 99 -18.70 13.17 -3.17
CA GLY A 99 -18.25 13.62 -4.50
C GLY A 99 -16.81 13.21 -4.80
N ILE A 100 -16.40 12.02 -4.35
CA ILE A 100 -15.09 11.41 -4.63
C ILE A 100 -15.30 10.30 -5.66
N PRO A 101 -14.85 10.45 -6.92
CA PRO A 101 -14.98 9.39 -7.90
C PRO A 101 -14.06 8.21 -7.57
N ILE A 102 -14.58 6.99 -7.65
CA ILE A 102 -13.79 5.76 -7.65
C ILE A 102 -13.62 5.29 -9.09
N VAL A 103 -12.36 5.20 -9.53
CA VAL A 103 -12.02 4.72 -10.88
C VAL A 103 -11.38 3.34 -10.78
N ARG A 104 -11.97 2.37 -11.48
CA ARG A 104 -11.45 1.02 -11.60
C ARG A 104 -10.54 0.93 -12.81
N VAL A 105 -9.31 0.42 -12.61
CA VAL A 105 -8.32 0.19 -13.67
C VAL A 105 -7.88 -1.26 -13.65
N SER A 106 -7.59 -1.83 -14.80
CA SER A 106 -7.12 -3.21 -14.92
C SER A 106 -6.05 -3.35 -15.98
N SER A 107 -5.18 -4.33 -15.81
CA SER A 107 -4.20 -4.79 -16.81
C SER A 107 -4.49 -6.22 -17.28
N GLY A 108 -5.67 -6.77 -17.00
CA GLY A 108 -6.06 -8.13 -17.32
C GLY A 108 -6.50 -8.93 -16.09
N ASN A 109 -6.57 -10.24 -16.25
CA ASN A 109 -6.93 -11.17 -15.18
C ASN A 109 -5.71 -12.02 -14.81
N ILE A 110 -5.15 -11.78 -13.62
CA ILE A 110 -3.88 -12.41 -13.18
C ILE A 110 -3.94 -13.95 -13.17
N ARG A 111 -5.11 -14.54 -12.88
CA ARG A 111 -5.31 -15.99 -12.91
C ARG A 111 -5.20 -16.53 -14.33
N ASN A 112 -5.98 -15.95 -15.24
CA ASN A 112 -6.04 -16.39 -16.63
C ASN A 112 -4.73 -16.14 -17.35
N ASP A 113 -4.15 -14.96 -17.15
CA ASP A 113 -2.87 -14.57 -17.76
C ASP A 113 -1.72 -15.48 -17.32
N ALA A 114 -1.75 -15.99 -16.09
CA ALA A 114 -0.76 -16.95 -15.61
C ALA A 114 -0.84 -18.31 -16.31
N LEU A 115 -2.01 -18.70 -16.80
CA LEU A 115 -2.27 -19.96 -17.47
C LEU A 115 -2.28 -19.86 -19.01
N ASP A 116 -2.21 -18.65 -19.58
CA ASP A 116 -2.19 -18.43 -21.02
C ASP A 116 -0.77 -18.50 -21.58
N PRO A 117 -0.47 -19.46 -22.47
CA PRO A 117 0.85 -19.58 -23.11
C PRO A 117 1.21 -18.40 -24.03
N ASN A 118 0.22 -17.63 -24.46
CA ASN A 118 0.42 -16.47 -25.33
C ASN A 118 0.58 -15.15 -24.55
N HIS A 119 0.15 -15.12 -23.29
CA HIS A 119 0.23 -13.92 -22.47
C HIS A 119 1.64 -13.73 -21.88
N ARG A 120 2.12 -12.48 -21.85
CA ARG A 120 3.36 -12.16 -21.10
C ARG A 120 3.13 -12.41 -19.61
N PHE A 121 3.96 -13.25 -19.04
CA PHE A 121 3.89 -13.60 -17.64
C PHE A 121 4.39 -12.49 -16.71
N ALA A 122 3.51 -12.03 -15.84
CA ALA A 122 3.91 -11.31 -14.63
C ALA A 122 3.96 -12.32 -13.48
N SER A 123 5.16 -12.64 -13.01
CA SER A 123 5.35 -13.69 -12.02
C SER A 123 4.62 -13.39 -10.71
N MET A 124 3.85 -14.36 -10.23
CA MET A 124 3.34 -14.40 -8.85
C MET A 124 4.43 -15.00 -7.94
N PRO A 125 4.48 -14.67 -6.65
CA PRO A 125 5.52 -15.19 -5.74
C PRO A 125 5.18 -16.61 -5.26
N LEU A 126 5.15 -17.58 -6.19
CA LEU A 126 4.83 -18.98 -5.93
C LEU A 126 5.93 -19.65 -5.11
N TYR A 127 5.57 -20.50 -4.17
CA TYR A 127 6.52 -21.35 -3.44
C TYR A 127 6.99 -22.50 -4.34
N ILE A 128 8.29 -22.70 -4.39
CA ILE A 128 8.92 -23.71 -5.27
C ILE A 128 9.56 -24.81 -4.45
N LEU A 129 9.33 -26.05 -4.88
CA LEU A 129 10.07 -27.22 -4.45
C LEU A 129 10.81 -27.79 -5.66
N ASN A 130 12.14 -27.71 -5.66
CA ASN A 130 12.97 -28.24 -6.72
C ASN A 130 13.09 -29.76 -6.63
N GLN A 131 13.53 -30.40 -7.72
CA GLN A 131 13.72 -31.87 -7.76
C GLN A 131 14.78 -32.37 -6.77
N ASP A 132 15.75 -31.53 -6.42
CA ASP A 132 16.78 -31.80 -5.41
C ASP A 132 16.35 -31.49 -3.97
N GLY A 133 15.05 -31.20 -3.75
CA GLY A 133 14.47 -30.86 -2.45
C GLY A 133 14.74 -29.42 -1.98
N LYS A 134 15.46 -28.61 -2.75
CA LYS A 134 15.67 -27.21 -2.42
C LYS A 134 14.38 -26.42 -2.56
N GLN A 135 14.22 -25.49 -1.64
CA GLN A 135 13.08 -24.63 -1.54
C GLN A 135 13.41 -23.23 -2.09
N GLY A 136 12.43 -22.62 -2.76
CA GLY A 136 12.57 -21.29 -3.32
C GLY A 136 11.22 -20.58 -3.42
N MET A 137 11.27 -19.39 -4.03
CA MET A 137 10.09 -18.61 -4.39
C MET A 137 10.33 -17.91 -5.72
N THR A 138 9.30 -17.81 -6.55
CA THR A 138 9.37 -17.03 -7.79
C THR A 138 9.31 -15.54 -7.50
N ARG A 139 9.76 -14.73 -8.47
CA ARG A 139 9.74 -13.26 -8.36
C ARG A 139 8.31 -12.73 -8.23
N ARG A 140 8.15 -11.67 -7.46
CA ARG A 140 6.89 -10.95 -7.31
C ARG A 140 6.82 -9.80 -8.31
N GLN A 141 6.21 -10.00 -9.46
CA GLN A 141 6.00 -8.96 -10.47
C GLN A 141 4.54 -8.50 -10.55
N CYS A 142 3.61 -9.27 -9.99
CA CYS A 142 2.18 -9.03 -10.07
C CYS A 142 1.77 -7.62 -9.58
N THR A 143 2.39 -7.11 -8.52
CA THR A 143 2.10 -5.76 -8.01
C THR A 143 2.46 -4.68 -9.04
N GLY A 144 3.64 -4.78 -9.65
CA GLY A 144 4.08 -3.85 -10.68
C GLY A 144 3.15 -3.86 -11.89
N GLU A 145 2.86 -5.04 -12.40
CA GLU A 145 2.11 -5.21 -13.66
C GLU A 145 0.60 -4.93 -13.50
N TYR A 146 -0.03 -5.49 -12.46
CA TYR A 146 -1.49 -5.42 -12.32
C TYR A 146 -1.99 -4.27 -11.44
N LYS A 147 -1.12 -3.64 -10.62
CA LYS A 147 -1.53 -2.55 -9.73
C LYS A 147 -0.82 -1.23 -10.07
N ILE A 148 0.51 -1.19 -10.04
CA ILE A 148 1.26 0.06 -10.20
C ILE A 148 1.13 0.62 -11.63
N LYS A 149 1.36 -0.18 -12.65
CA LYS A 149 1.30 0.27 -14.05
C LYS A 149 -0.06 0.83 -14.44
N PRO A 150 -1.21 0.14 -14.21
CA PRO A 150 -2.51 0.70 -14.59
C PRO A 150 -2.86 1.95 -13.81
N ILE A 151 -2.48 2.07 -12.52
CA ILE A 151 -2.66 3.30 -11.75
C ILE A 151 -1.84 4.43 -12.37
N LYS A 152 -0.53 4.23 -12.63
CA LYS A 152 0.33 5.24 -13.26
C LYS A 152 -0.21 5.69 -14.61
N LYS A 153 -0.67 4.76 -15.44
CA LYS A 153 -1.30 5.06 -16.72
C LYS A 153 -2.51 5.97 -16.52
N LYS A 154 -3.43 5.61 -15.63
CA LYS A 154 -4.64 6.37 -15.36
C LYS A 154 -4.37 7.76 -14.81
N ILE A 155 -3.44 7.87 -13.88
CA ILE A 155 -3.02 9.17 -13.32
C ILE A 155 -2.49 10.09 -14.43
N ARG A 156 -1.66 9.59 -15.35
CA ARG A 156 -1.15 10.38 -16.47
C ARG A 156 -2.26 10.84 -17.41
N GLU A 157 -3.25 9.98 -17.67
CA GLU A 157 -4.43 10.33 -18.46
C GLU A 157 -5.20 11.50 -17.80
N ILE A 158 -5.43 11.41 -16.48
CA ILE A 158 -6.13 12.45 -15.72
C ILE A 158 -5.36 13.77 -15.71
N LEU A 159 -4.04 13.72 -15.56
CA LEU A 159 -3.17 14.89 -15.64
C LEU A 159 -3.12 15.51 -17.05
N GLY A 160 -3.66 14.86 -18.09
CA GLY A 160 -3.59 15.32 -19.47
C GLY A 160 -2.29 14.99 -20.20
N TYR A 161 -1.46 14.11 -19.63
CA TYR A 161 -0.17 13.69 -20.20
C TYR A 161 -0.11 12.16 -20.41
N PRO A 162 -1.02 11.59 -21.23
CA PRO A 162 -0.95 10.16 -21.54
C PRO A 162 0.38 9.82 -22.23
N TYR A 163 0.82 8.57 -22.11
CA TYR A 163 2.01 8.10 -22.84
C TYR A 163 1.82 8.32 -24.36
N PRO A 164 2.85 8.80 -25.10
CA PRO A 164 4.25 9.03 -24.70
C PRO A 164 4.56 10.45 -24.17
N SER A 165 3.55 11.32 -23.95
CA SER A 165 3.76 12.69 -23.48
C SER A 165 4.48 12.73 -22.13
N ARG A 166 5.46 13.63 -21.95
CA ARG A 166 6.12 13.79 -20.65
C ARG A 166 5.30 14.69 -19.73
N VAL A 167 5.20 14.31 -18.45
CA VAL A 167 4.63 15.20 -17.42
C VAL A 167 5.65 16.30 -17.13
N PRO A 168 5.29 17.60 -17.22
CA PRO A 168 6.20 18.72 -16.97
C PRO A 168 6.74 18.72 -15.54
N LYS A 169 7.94 19.27 -15.36
CA LYS A 169 8.49 19.51 -14.02
C LYS A 169 7.56 20.43 -13.22
N GLY A 170 7.34 20.10 -11.95
CA GLY A 170 6.44 20.85 -11.07
C GLY A 170 4.97 20.41 -11.13
N VAL A 171 4.56 19.62 -12.12
CA VAL A 171 3.25 18.96 -12.13
C VAL A 171 3.38 17.60 -11.48
N PHE A 172 2.69 17.37 -10.37
CA PHE A 172 2.76 16.10 -9.65
C PHE A 172 1.43 15.77 -8.98
N VAL A 173 1.28 14.49 -8.65
CA VAL A 173 0.17 13.92 -7.88
C VAL A 173 0.67 13.54 -6.50
N GLU A 174 -0.07 13.89 -5.48
CA GLU A 174 0.06 13.34 -4.14
C GLU A 174 -0.74 12.03 -4.07
N GLN A 175 -0.01 10.91 -4.05
CA GLN A 175 -0.61 9.58 -4.03
C GLN A 175 -0.71 9.08 -2.60
N TRP A 176 -1.92 9.01 -2.06
CA TRP A 176 -2.15 8.43 -0.73
C TRP A 176 -2.08 6.92 -0.78
N VAL A 177 -1.30 6.35 0.13
CA VAL A 177 -1.12 4.91 0.27
C VAL A 177 -1.51 4.49 1.69
N GLY A 178 -2.38 3.50 1.81
CA GLY A 178 -2.87 2.99 3.09
C GLY A 178 -1.80 2.16 3.82
N ILE A 179 -0.86 2.85 4.44
CA ILE A 179 0.17 2.28 5.33
C ILE A 179 -0.01 2.93 6.70
N SER A 180 -0.21 2.11 7.73
CA SER A 180 -0.36 2.52 9.12
C SER A 180 0.98 2.49 9.88
N THR A 181 0.99 3.00 11.12
CA THR A 181 2.22 3.12 11.93
C THR A 181 2.90 1.78 12.20
N ASP A 182 2.14 0.71 12.37
CA ASP A 182 2.62 -0.66 12.53
C ASP A 182 3.32 -1.23 11.29
N GLU A 183 3.09 -0.60 10.12
CA GLU A 183 3.67 -0.98 8.84
C GLU A 183 4.63 0.08 8.26
N PHE A 184 5.08 1.05 9.04
CA PHE A 184 5.86 2.22 8.56
C PHE A 184 7.10 1.81 7.72
N HIS A 185 7.71 0.66 8.01
CA HIS A 185 8.85 0.12 7.26
C HIS A 185 8.54 -0.19 5.78
N ARG A 186 7.27 -0.23 5.41
CA ARG A 186 6.78 -0.44 4.04
C ARG A 186 6.63 0.88 3.27
N ALA A 187 6.68 2.02 3.97
CA ALA A 187 6.56 3.34 3.35
C ALA A 187 7.74 3.57 2.39
N LYS A 188 7.44 3.85 1.14
CA LYS A 188 8.41 4.10 0.08
C LYS A 188 7.88 5.17 -0.86
N ASP A 189 8.79 5.93 -1.46
CA ASP A 189 8.43 6.84 -2.53
C ASP A 189 8.03 6.08 -3.81
N SER A 190 7.34 6.76 -4.71
CA SER A 190 6.83 6.18 -5.96
C SER A 190 7.94 5.86 -6.97
N GLY A 191 9.12 6.51 -6.82
CA GLY A 191 10.24 6.42 -7.77
C GLY A 191 9.98 7.10 -9.11
N VAL A 192 8.92 7.91 -9.24
CA VAL A 192 8.64 8.69 -10.46
C VAL A 192 8.39 10.16 -10.13
N GLN A 193 8.91 11.06 -10.97
CA GLN A 193 8.92 12.51 -10.75
C GLN A 193 7.53 13.12 -10.57
N TYR A 194 6.50 12.59 -11.20
CA TYR A 194 5.15 13.14 -11.19
C TYR A 194 4.22 12.51 -10.15
N MET A 195 4.74 11.64 -9.28
CA MET A 195 3.95 11.03 -8.20
C MET A 195 4.77 11.03 -6.91
N HIS A 196 4.21 11.58 -5.85
CA HIS A 196 4.77 11.55 -4.51
C HIS A 196 3.84 10.76 -3.61
N ASN A 197 4.36 9.68 -3.02
CA ASN A 197 3.60 8.89 -2.07
C ASN A 197 3.48 9.64 -0.74
N ALA A 198 2.26 9.75 -0.23
CA ALA A 198 1.94 10.25 1.09
C ALA A 198 1.33 9.13 1.94
N HIS A 199 1.57 9.17 3.23
CA HIS A 199 1.14 8.15 4.18
C HIS A 199 0.33 8.78 5.33
N PRO A 200 -0.88 9.31 5.07
CA PRO A 200 -1.61 10.11 6.04
C PRO A 200 -1.96 9.39 7.35
N LEU A 201 -2.08 8.05 7.34
CA LEU A 201 -2.28 7.28 8.57
C LEU A 201 -1.06 7.33 9.49
N ILE A 202 0.17 7.36 8.92
CA ILE A 202 1.40 7.55 9.69
C ILE A 202 1.44 8.98 10.26
N ASP A 203 1.08 9.97 9.44
CA ASP A 203 1.10 11.39 9.83
C ASP A 203 0.17 11.68 11.00
N ILE A 204 -0.99 11.00 11.07
CA ILE A 204 -1.94 11.12 12.19
C ILE A 204 -1.72 10.08 13.30
N GLY A 205 -0.66 9.28 13.22
CA GLY A 205 -0.28 8.31 14.25
C GLY A 205 -1.19 7.08 14.35
N TRP A 206 -1.94 6.74 13.30
CA TRP A 206 -2.89 5.62 13.32
C TRP A 206 -2.24 4.28 13.00
N SER A 207 -2.55 3.29 13.84
CA SER A 207 -2.28 1.89 13.61
C SER A 207 -3.41 1.24 12.79
N ARG A 208 -3.20 0.00 12.35
CA ARG A 208 -4.26 -0.80 11.72
C ARG A 208 -5.47 -1.00 12.66
N ALA A 209 -5.22 -1.20 13.95
CA ALA A 209 -6.27 -1.34 14.95
C ALA A 209 -7.12 -0.06 15.07
N ASP A 210 -6.52 1.14 14.95
CA ASP A 210 -7.26 2.40 14.91
C ASP A 210 -8.17 2.48 13.68
N CYS A 211 -7.66 2.05 12.52
CA CYS A 211 -8.46 1.97 11.30
C CYS A 211 -9.65 1.02 11.45
N ILE A 212 -9.46 -0.16 12.05
CA ILE A 212 -10.53 -1.13 12.31
C ILE A 212 -11.59 -0.49 13.20
N ARG A 213 -11.22 0.04 14.36
CA ARG A 213 -12.16 0.71 15.30
C ARG A 213 -12.92 1.87 14.65
N TYR A 214 -12.28 2.61 13.77
CA TYR A 214 -12.93 3.69 13.03
C TYR A 214 -13.96 3.14 12.04
N LEU A 215 -13.62 2.13 11.25
CA LEU A 215 -14.54 1.51 10.30
C LEU A 215 -15.71 0.81 11.00
N GLU A 216 -15.48 0.17 12.13
CA GLU A 216 -16.55 -0.41 12.98
C GLU A 216 -17.59 0.64 13.38
N ARG A 217 -17.15 1.82 13.84
CA ARG A 217 -18.06 2.93 14.17
C ARG A 217 -18.88 3.43 13.00
N LEU A 218 -18.39 3.26 11.78
CA LEU A 218 -19.10 3.59 10.54
C LEU A 218 -19.98 2.45 10.02
N GLY A 219 -20.07 1.32 10.75
CA GLY A 219 -20.81 0.14 10.33
C GLY A 219 -20.11 -0.67 9.24
N LEU A 220 -18.79 -0.50 9.07
CA LEU A 220 -17.94 -1.19 8.10
C LEU A 220 -17.03 -2.23 8.76
N ALA A 221 -17.49 -2.88 9.84
CA ALA A 221 -16.75 -3.89 10.60
C ALA A 221 -16.33 -5.11 9.74
N ASP A 222 -17.07 -5.37 8.67
CA ASP A 222 -16.90 -6.47 7.74
C ASP A 222 -15.91 -6.17 6.59
N THR A 223 -15.14 -5.09 6.70
CA THR A 223 -14.13 -4.71 5.70
C THR A 223 -13.17 -5.87 5.43
N PRO A 224 -13.08 -6.36 4.17
CA PRO A 224 -12.27 -7.53 3.85
C PRO A 224 -10.77 -7.21 3.86
N LYS A 225 -9.96 -8.28 3.91
CA LYS A 225 -8.53 -8.18 3.59
C LYS A 225 -8.37 -7.99 2.08
N SER A 226 -7.64 -6.94 1.68
CA SER A 226 -7.38 -6.63 0.28
C SER A 226 -6.22 -7.46 -0.26
N SER A 227 -6.52 -8.58 -0.90
CA SER A 227 -5.53 -9.43 -1.56
C SER A 227 -6.20 -10.30 -2.62
N CYS A 228 -5.50 -10.58 -3.72
CA CYS A 228 -6.01 -11.48 -4.76
C CYS A 228 -6.37 -12.84 -4.17
N LEU A 229 -7.39 -13.50 -4.70
CA LEU A 229 -7.91 -14.76 -4.20
C LEU A 229 -6.82 -15.85 -4.09
N GLY A 230 -5.99 -16.03 -5.11
CA GLY A 230 -4.86 -16.97 -5.11
C GLY A 230 -3.52 -16.35 -4.74
N CYS A 231 -3.48 -15.39 -3.81
CA CYS A 231 -2.21 -14.81 -3.37
C CYS A 231 -1.40 -15.81 -2.53
N PRO A 232 -0.15 -16.16 -2.92
CA PRO A 232 0.67 -17.11 -2.14
C PRO A 232 1.03 -16.61 -0.74
N PHE A 233 0.88 -15.31 -0.48
CA PHE A 233 1.12 -14.73 0.83
C PHE A 233 -0.09 -14.80 1.78
N HIS A 234 -1.09 -15.60 1.48
CA HIS A 234 -2.13 -15.91 2.46
C HIS A 234 -1.58 -16.78 3.59
N GLY A 235 -1.87 -16.40 4.83
CA GLY A 235 -1.69 -17.27 5.98
C GLY A 235 -2.82 -18.32 6.07
N ASN A 236 -2.67 -19.28 6.98
CA ASN A 236 -3.65 -20.36 7.17
C ASN A 236 -5.05 -19.82 7.49
N ALA A 237 -5.16 -18.80 8.34
CA ALA A 237 -6.43 -18.16 8.68
C ALA A 237 -7.15 -17.62 7.43
N GLN A 238 -6.41 -16.99 6.51
CA GLN A 238 -7.00 -16.46 5.27
C GLN A 238 -7.43 -17.60 4.34
N TRP A 239 -6.62 -18.64 4.20
CA TRP A 239 -7.01 -19.83 3.41
C TRP A 239 -8.26 -20.51 3.96
N ARG A 240 -8.37 -20.66 5.28
CA ARG A 240 -9.59 -21.16 5.94
C ARG A 240 -10.78 -20.24 5.66
N SER A 241 -10.60 -18.94 5.80
CA SER A 241 -11.66 -17.96 5.53
C SER A 241 -12.19 -18.05 4.09
N ILE A 242 -11.33 -18.25 3.10
CA ILE A 242 -11.74 -18.45 1.70
C ILE A 242 -12.50 -19.77 1.57
N ARG A 243 -11.98 -20.88 2.09
CA ARG A 243 -12.60 -22.20 2.02
C ARG A 243 -13.99 -22.22 2.65
N ASP A 244 -14.11 -21.63 3.83
CA ASP A 244 -15.32 -21.73 4.65
C ASP A 244 -16.39 -20.72 4.21
N ALA A 245 -15.98 -19.56 3.69
CA ALA A 245 -16.91 -18.53 3.24
C ALA A 245 -17.44 -18.72 1.82
N SER A 246 -16.65 -19.33 0.92
CA SER A 246 -17.01 -19.47 -0.50
C SER A 246 -16.44 -20.76 -1.11
N PRO A 247 -17.19 -21.85 -1.08
CA PRO A 247 -16.75 -23.12 -1.68
C PRO A 247 -16.38 -22.99 -3.18
N SER A 248 -17.03 -22.10 -3.91
CA SER A 248 -16.74 -21.86 -5.33
C SER A 248 -15.40 -21.16 -5.53
N GLU A 249 -15.07 -20.15 -4.70
CA GLU A 249 -13.76 -19.48 -4.74
C GLU A 249 -12.66 -20.42 -4.30
N TRP A 250 -12.93 -21.26 -3.29
CA TRP A 250 -11.99 -22.28 -2.87
C TRP A 250 -11.69 -23.29 -3.98
N ALA A 251 -12.71 -23.79 -4.67
CA ALA A 251 -12.54 -24.70 -5.79
C ALA A 251 -11.71 -24.07 -6.92
N ASP A 252 -11.96 -22.78 -7.24
CA ASP A 252 -11.20 -22.04 -8.24
C ASP A 252 -9.72 -21.90 -7.89
N VAL A 253 -9.41 -21.62 -6.62
CA VAL A 253 -8.01 -21.50 -6.16
C VAL A 253 -7.30 -22.85 -6.14
N VAL A 254 -7.97 -23.92 -5.73
CA VAL A 254 -7.42 -25.30 -5.75
C VAL A 254 -7.14 -25.73 -7.19
N GLU A 255 -8.06 -25.44 -8.13
CA GLU A 255 -7.85 -25.70 -9.55
C GLU A 255 -6.63 -24.95 -10.08
N PHE A 256 -6.53 -23.64 -9.76
CA PHE A 256 -5.38 -22.83 -10.16
C PHE A 256 -4.06 -23.37 -9.58
N ASP A 257 -4.04 -23.75 -8.28
CA ASP A 257 -2.83 -24.33 -7.66
C ASP A 257 -2.38 -25.59 -8.40
N ALA A 258 -3.32 -26.45 -8.82
CA ALA A 258 -3.01 -27.62 -9.61
C ALA A 258 -2.50 -27.27 -11.02
N ALA A 259 -3.14 -26.31 -11.68
CA ALA A 259 -2.81 -25.91 -13.04
C ALA A 259 -1.44 -25.22 -13.14
N ILE A 260 -1.04 -24.42 -12.13
CA ILE A 260 0.24 -23.71 -12.09
C ILE A 260 1.41 -24.58 -11.64
N ARG A 261 1.17 -25.85 -11.28
CA ARG A 261 2.16 -26.77 -10.68
C ARG A 261 3.47 -26.85 -11.43
N GLN A 262 3.44 -26.86 -12.75
CA GLN A 262 4.63 -26.90 -13.62
C GLN A 262 5.15 -25.50 -14.01
N GLY A 263 4.69 -24.47 -13.29
CA GLY A 263 5.02 -23.08 -13.58
C GLY A 263 4.15 -22.47 -14.67
N ASN A 264 4.52 -21.29 -15.13
CA ASN A 264 3.74 -20.52 -16.09
C ASN A 264 3.72 -21.17 -17.49
N ALA A 265 2.54 -21.18 -18.10
CA ALA A 265 2.31 -21.81 -19.41
C ALA A 265 3.20 -21.21 -20.52
N ARG A 266 3.40 -19.89 -20.56
CA ARG A 266 4.29 -19.26 -21.56
C ARG A 266 5.76 -19.63 -21.36
N ALA A 267 6.23 -19.65 -20.12
CA ALA A 267 7.61 -20.04 -19.84
C ALA A 267 7.88 -21.47 -20.32
N ASN A 268 6.95 -22.38 -20.09
CA ASN A 268 7.01 -23.75 -20.58
C ASN A 268 6.98 -23.81 -22.11
N ALA A 269 6.08 -23.07 -22.76
CA ALA A 269 5.96 -23.02 -24.21
C ALA A 269 7.20 -22.40 -24.91
N THR A 270 7.93 -21.51 -24.23
CA THR A 270 9.15 -20.86 -24.76
C THR A 270 10.44 -21.59 -24.40
N GLY A 271 10.36 -22.79 -23.82
CA GLY A 271 11.52 -23.61 -23.48
C GLY A 271 12.27 -23.19 -22.21
N ASN A 272 11.62 -22.38 -21.35
CA ASN A 272 12.14 -21.98 -20.05
C ASN A 272 11.27 -22.55 -18.90
N PRO A 273 11.16 -23.88 -18.77
CA PRO A 273 10.30 -24.50 -17.76
C PRO A 273 10.82 -24.21 -16.36
N LEU A 274 9.90 -24.24 -15.40
CA LEU A 274 10.25 -24.20 -14.00
C LEU A 274 11.06 -25.47 -13.61
N LEU A 275 12.19 -25.25 -12.94
CA LEU A 275 13.01 -26.34 -12.39
C LEU A 275 12.44 -26.77 -11.05
N GLY A 276 11.31 -27.52 -11.05
CA GLY A 276 10.62 -27.95 -9.85
C GLY A 276 9.12 -27.83 -9.96
N GLN A 277 8.45 -27.77 -8.82
CA GLN A 277 6.99 -27.62 -8.72
C GLN A 277 6.63 -26.33 -7.99
N ALA A 278 5.59 -25.66 -8.47
CA ALA A 278 5.06 -24.44 -7.89
C ALA A 278 3.82 -24.70 -7.02
N TYR A 279 3.68 -23.97 -5.93
CA TYR A 279 2.59 -24.11 -4.97
C TYR A 279 2.13 -22.73 -4.50
N LEU A 280 0.84 -22.60 -4.22
CA LEU A 280 0.30 -21.39 -3.58
C LEU A 280 0.58 -21.38 -2.08
N HIS A 281 0.56 -22.56 -1.43
CA HIS A 281 0.77 -22.65 0.01
C HIS A 281 2.26 -22.86 0.34
N ARG A 282 2.71 -22.22 1.43
CA ARG A 282 4.11 -22.26 1.91
C ARG A 282 4.61 -23.68 2.29
N SER A 283 3.71 -24.60 2.62
CA SER A 283 4.09 -26.00 2.90
C SER A 283 4.57 -26.77 1.68
N ARG A 284 4.38 -26.22 0.47
CA ARG A 284 4.77 -26.85 -0.80
C ARG A 284 4.13 -28.23 -0.98
N VAL A 285 2.87 -28.33 -0.60
CA VAL A 285 1.97 -29.43 -0.94
C VAL A 285 0.77 -28.85 -1.70
N PRO A 286 0.01 -29.68 -2.44
CA PRO A 286 -1.22 -29.20 -3.09
C PRO A 286 -2.12 -28.44 -2.11
N LEU A 287 -2.73 -27.34 -2.54
CA LEU A 287 -3.54 -26.51 -1.65
C LEU A 287 -4.70 -27.27 -1.01
N SER A 288 -5.26 -28.26 -1.73
CA SER A 288 -6.29 -29.17 -1.21
C SER A 288 -5.84 -30.03 -0.02
N GLU A 289 -4.53 -30.23 0.13
CA GLU A 289 -3.90 -31.07 1.16
C GLU A 289 -3.08 -30.23 2.15
N ALA A 290 -2.99 -28.92 1.91
CA ALA A 290 -2.20 -28.02 2.73
C ALA A 290 -2.73 -27.97 4.17
N PRO A 291 -1.84 -27.89 5.18
CA PRO A 291 -2.24 -27.93 6.59
C PRO A 291 -2.83 -26.59 7.05
N ILE A 292 -3.82 -26.07 6.31
CA ILE A 292 -4.45 -24.78 6.59
C ILE A 292 -5.25 -24.77 7.90
N ASP A 293 -5.66 -25.93 8.40
CA ASP A 293 -6.38 -26.06 9.68
C ASP A 293 -5.44 -26.01 10.90
N HIS A 294 -4.12 -26.03 10.66
CA HIS A 294 -3.16 -25.82 11.74
C HIS A 294 -3.20 -24.37 12.19
N VAL A 295 -3.65 -24.12 13.42
CA VAL A 295 -3.62 -22.81 14.07
C VAL A 295 -2.22 -22.60 14.64
N THR A 296 -1.53 -21.58 14.17
CA THR A 296 -0.16 -21.28 14.62
C THR A 296 -0.14 -20.68 16.02
N ALA A 297 1.03 -20.73 16.68
CA ALA A 297 1.21 -20.11 17.99
C ALA A 297 0.89 -18.61 17.94
N ALA A 298 1.12 -17.98 16.82
CA ALA A 298 0.84 -16.58 16.59
C ALA A 298 -0.65 -16.27 16.41
N GLU A 299 -1.40 -17.08 15.67
CA GLU A 299 -2.85 -16.98 15.62
C GLU A 299 -3.45 -17.13 17.04
N TRP A 300 -2.94 -18.07 17.83
CA TRP A 300 -3.33 -18.20 19.24
C TRP A 300 -2.98 -16.98 20.08
N ALA A 301 -1.83 -16.35 19.83
CA ALA A 301 -1.45 -15.12 20.52
C ALA A 301 -2.35 -13.94 20.13
N ALA A 302 -2.67 -13.80 18.84
CA ALA A 302 -3.57 -12.75 18.34
C ALA A 302 -5.00 -12.93 18.91
N LEU A 303 -5.53 -14.15 18.89
CA LEU A 303 -6.84 -14.47 19.49
C LEU A 303 -6.89 -14.16 21.00
N ARG A 304 -5.77 -14.33 21.71
CA ARG A 304 -5.70 -14.06 23.15
C ARG A 304 -5.59 -12.59 23.50
N GLN A 305 -5.04 -11.77 22.61
CA GLN A 305 -4.80 -10.35 22.90
C GLN A 305 -5.98 -9.44 22.55
N GLU A 306 -7.01 -9.92 21.84
CA GLU A 306 -8.16 -9.14 21.32
C GLU A 306 -7.76 -7.80 20.65
N THR A 307 -6.49 -7.63 20.26
CA THR A 307 -5.91 -6.33 19.95
C THR A 307 -5.64 -6.11 18.47
N GLY A 308 -6.16 -6.90 17.54
CA GLY A 308 -5.89 -6.68 16.11
C GLY A 308 -4.40 -6.61 15.75
N ALA A 309 -3.54 -7.25 16.57
CA ALA A 309 -2.12 -7.39 16.25
C ALA A 309 -1.96 -8.18 14.95
N PRO A 310 -1.00 -7.83 14.09
CA PRO A 310 -0.76 -8.54 12.86
C PRO A 310 -0.47 -10.01 13.17
N ASP A 311 -0.98 -10.89 12.32
CA ASP A 311 -0.70 -12.31 12.40
C ASP A 311 0.81 -12.54 12.35
N ALA A 312 1.40 -13.32 13.26
CA ALA A 312 2.85 -13.53 13.21
C ALA A 312 3.26 -14.39 12.01
N GLU A 313 2.34 -15.11 11.38
CA GLU A 313 2.56 -15.66 10.04
C GLU A 313 2.76 -14.57 9.00
N ASP A 314 2.02 -13.48 9.11
CA ASP A 314 2.22 -12.28 8.30
C ASP A 314 3.58 -11.62 8.62
N LEU A 315 4.05 -11.68 9.88
CA LEU A 315 5.37 -11.21 10.27
C LEU A 315 6.50 -12.11 9.77
N GLU A 316 6.36 -13.42 9.86
CA GLU A 316 7.35 -14.39 9.34
C GLU A 316 7.42 -14.39 7.82
N THR A 317 6.29 -14.27 7.14
CA THR A 317 6.24 -14.17 5.67
C THR A 317 6.48 -12.75 5.18
N GLY A 318 6.51 -11.77 6.06
CA GLY A 318 6.66 -10.37 5.71
C GLY A 318 5.42 -9.75 5.06
N VAL A 319 4.27 -10.37 5.19
CA VAL A 319 3.00 -9.90 4.64
C VAL A 319 2.04 -9.58 5.77
N VAL A 320 2.18 -8.41 6.32
CA VAL A 320 1.14 -7.82 7.16
C VAL A 320 0.22 -7.05 6.24
N ASP A 321 -0.95 -7.61 5.96
CA ASP A 321 -2.02 -7.02 5.18
C ASP A 321 -1.79 -6.57 3.73
N GLY A 322 -2.68 -7.07 2.93
CA GLY A 322 -3.16 -6.52 1.67
C GLY A 322 -2.13 -5.99 0.70
N CYS A 323 -2.25 -6.36 -0.53
CA CYS A 323 -1.43 -5.84 -1.62
C CYS A 323 -1.72 -4.35 -1.88
N SER A 324 -1.16 -3.43 -1.10
CA SER A 324 -1.10 -2.04 -1.52
C SER A 324 -0.04 -1.86 -2.62
N PRO A 325 -0.33 -1.12 -3.70
CA PRO A 325 0.57 -0.99 -4.83
C PRO A 325 2.01 -0.63 -4.47
N TRP A 326 2.26 0.27 -3.57
CA TRP A 326 3.62 0.69 -3.20
C TRP A 326 4.12 0.09 -1.87
N ALA A 327 3.31 -0.75 -1.22
CA ALA A 327 3.60 -1.29 0.11
C ALA A 327 4.02 -2.76 0.12
N CYS A 328 4.39 -3.32 -1.03
CA CYS A 328 4.79 -4.71 -1.12
C CYS A 328 6.26 -4.93 -0.76
N ARG A 329 6.53 -5.88 0.15
CA ARG A 329 7.88 -6.42 0.33
C ARG A 329 8.26 -7.28 -0.89
N GLY A 330 9.43 -7.09 -1.37
CA GLY A 330 10.05 -7.86 -2.43
C GLY A 330 10.75 -6.94 -3.40
N GLU A 331 12.03 -7.15 -3.62
CA GLU A 331 13.01 -6.48 -4.48
C GLU A 331 12.76 -4.97 -4.69
N GLN A 332 13.81 -4.19 -4.47
CA GLN A 332 13.79 -2.81 -4.95
C GLN A 332 13.22 -2.82 -6.37
N PRO A 333 12.28 -1.93 -6.70
CA PRO A 333 11.91 -1.80 -8.09
C PRO A 333 13.23 -1.62 -8.85
N GLU A 334 13.50 -2.49 -9.80
CA GLU A 334 14.52 -2.18 -10.79
C GLU A 334 14.24 -0.74 -11.24
N PRO A 335 15.26 0.09 -11.39
CA PRO A 335 15.06 1.47 -11.82
C PRO A 335 14.07 1.40 -12.98
N VAL A 336 12.95 2.11 -12.83
CA VAL A 336 11.89 2.07 -13.82
C VAL A 336 12.51 2.60 -15.08
N ARG A 337 12.93 1.67 -15.92
CA ARG A 337 13.26 2.03 -17.29
C ARG A 337 11.95 2.45 -17.91
N ASP A 338 11.96 3.60 -18.56
CA ASP A 338 10.84 3.95 -19.42
C ASP A 338 10.62 2.82 -20.42
N ASP A 339 9.52 2.83 -21.14
CA ASP A 339 9.22 1.79 -22.14
C ASP A 339 10.28 1.71 -23.26
N PHE A 340 11.34 2.51 -23.20
CA PHE A 340 12.51 2.55 -24.08
C PHE A 340 13.80 2.05 -23.41
N GLY A 341 13.77 1.59 -22.16
CA GLY A 341 14.93 1.01 -21.47
C GLY A 341 15.91 2.02 -20.87
N LEU A 342 15.56 3.32 -20.80
CA LEU A 342 16.37 4.34 -20.15
C LEU A 342 16.00 4.45 -18.67
N ALA A 343 17.02 4.54 -17.79
CA ALA A 343 16.81 4.81 -16.37
C ALA A 343 16.25 6.22 -16.21
N VAL A 344 15.10 6.33 -15.53
CA VAL A 344 14.41 7.60 -15.23
C VAL A 344 14.57 7.92 -13.75
#